data_45c374d21068925a1f41ba172b3940c8
#
_entry.id   45c374d21068925a1f41ba172b3940c8
#
_cell.length_a   1.000
_cell.length_b   1.000
_cell.length_c   1.000
_cell.angle_alpha   90.00
_cell.angle_beta   90.00
_cell.angle_gamma   90.00
#
_symmetry.space_group_name_H-M   'P 1'
#
loop_
_entity.id
_entity.type
_entity.pdbx_description
1 polymer ?
#
loop_
_entity_poly.entity_id
_entity_poly.type
_entity_poly.pdbx_seq_one_letter_code
_entity_poly.pdbx_strand_id
1 'polypeptide(L)'
;MKGGKAMTISEVSRKYGLTADTIRYYERIGLIPAVHRNSSGNRDFTDEDCGWVEFIKCMRNAGLSIEALIDYVAMFQKGDSTIQARKNLLIEQRELLAEKIKNMTETLARLDVKIDRYDEKFVIKEQGLSGKNK
;
A
#
# COMPACT_ATOMS: atom_id res chain seq x y z
N MET A 1 10.82 11.02 27.71
CA MET A 1 10.79 10.07 27.41
C MET A 1 10.52 9.71 26.20
N LYS A 2 10.63 9.34 26.04
CA LYS A 2 10.60 9.02 25.07
C LYS A 2 9.78 8.35 24.32
N GLY A 3 9.69 8.16 23.46
CA GLY A 3 8.86 7.38 22.64
C GLY A 3 7.88 6.55 23.40
N GLY A 4 7.01 5.91 22.69
CA GLY A 4 6.07 5.05 23.34
C GLY A 4 6.72 3.75 23.80
N LYS A 5 5.97 2.99 24.54
CA LYS A 5 6.38 1.67 24.96
C LYS A 5 6.51 0.76 23.76
N ALA A 6 7.57 -0.05 23.71
CA ALA A 6 7.77 -1.00 22.63
C ALA A 6 6.63 -2.03 22.61
N MET A 7 6.32 -2.51 21.43
CA MET A 7 5.18 -3.39 21.22
C MET A 7 5.61 -4.79 20.82
N THR A 8 4.79 -5.77 21.22
CA THR A 8 4.99 -7.14 20.74
C THR A 8 4.48 -7.26 19.31
N ILE A 9 4.89 -8.34 18.63
CA ILE A 9 4.40 -8.56 17.27
C ILE A 9 2.89 -8.74 17.24
N SER A 10 2.31 -9.31 18.29
CA SER A 10 0.85 -9.45 18.38
C SER A 10 0.16 -8.10 18.44
N GLU A 11 0.73 -7.18 19.23
CA GLU A 11 0.18 -5.84 19.34
C GLU A 11 0.29 -5.08 18.02
N VAL A 12 1.44 -5.20 17.35
CA VAL A 12 1.64 -4.56 16.04
C VAL A 12 0.66 -5.15 15.02
N SER A 13 0.50 -6.47 15.04
CA SER A 13 -0.44 -7.17 14.17
C SER A 13 -1.85 -6.58 14.31
N ARG A 14 -2.30 -6.42 15.53
CA ARG A 14 -3.63 -5.86 15.79
C ARG A 14 -3.72 -4.39 15.38
N LYS A 15 -2.68 -3.62 15.71
CA LYS A 15 -2.72 -2.17 15.44
C LYS A 15 -2.80 -1.87 13.95
N TYR A 16 -2.06 -2.61 13.13
CA TYR A 16 -1.95 -2.31 11.70
C TYR A 16 -2.77 -3.25 10.82
N GLY A 17 -3.47 -4.20 11.41
CA GLY A 17 -4.32 -5.11 10.64
C GLY A 17 -3.54 -6.04 9.73
N LEU A 18 -2.36 -6.45 10.15
CA LEU A 18 -1.51 -7.39 9.43
C LEU A 18 -1.34 -8.65 10.27
N THR A 19 -1.19 -9.79 9.62
CA THR A 19 -0.88 -11.01 10.38
C THR A 19 0.56 -10.96 10.87
N ALA A 20 0.83 -11.66 11.96
CA ALA A 20 2.20 -11.77 12.46
C ALA A 20 3.11 -12.37 11.40
N ASP A 21 2.62 -13.34 10.65
CA ASP A 21 3.40 -13.97 9.58
C ASP A 21 3.77 -12.96 8.49
N THR A 22 2.86 -12.06 8.13
CA THR A 22 3.15 -11.02 7.14
C THR A 22 4.25 -10.09 7.66
N ILE A 23 4.17 -9.71 8.93
CA ILE A 23 5.19 -8.83 9.53
C ILE A 23 6.56 -9.52 9.54
N ARG A 24 6.60 -10.80 9.92
CA ARG A 24 7.83 -11.59 9.88
C ARG A 24 8.38 -11.68 8.46
N TYR A 25 7.50 -11.84 7.49
CA TYR A 25 7.87 -11.89 6.07
C TYR A 25 8.50 -10.57 5.64
N TYR A 26 7.90 -9.44 6.03
CA TYR A 26 8.46 -8.12 5.72
C TYR A 26 9.92 -8.02 6.18
N GLU A 27 10.16 -8.44 7.40
CA GLU A 27 11.52 -8.38 7.96
C GLU A 27 12.46 -9.33 7.23
N ARG A 28 11.98 -10.53 6.95
CA ARG A 28 12.80 -11.58 6.35
C ARG A 28 13.32 -11.19 4.97
N ILE A 29 12.48 -10.56 4.15
CA ILE A 29 12.87 -10.24 2.78
C ILE A 29 13.44 -8.83 2.65
N GLY A 30 13.54 -8.08 3.74
CA GLY A 30 14.15 -6.76 3.69
C GLY A 30 13.22 -5.63 3.35
N LEU A 31 11.92 -5.83 3.47
CA LEU A 31 10.94 -4.75 3.29
C LEU A 31 10.95 -3.78 4.45
N ILE A 32 11.37 -4.23 5.63
CA ILE A 32 11.62 -3.37 6.77
C ILE A 32 12.98 -3.73 7.33
N PRO A 33 13.65 -2.78 8.02
CA PRO A 33 14.91 -3.12 8.70
C PRO A 33 14.67 -4.15 9.78
N ALA A 34 15.74 -4.81 10.21
CA ALA A 34 15.66 -5.77 11.31
C ALA A 34 15.02 -5.11 12.52
N VAL A 35 14.04 -5.79 13.10
CA VAL A 35 13.29 -5.27 14.24
C VAL A 35 14.13 -5.43 15.50
N HIS A 36 14.04 -4.46 16.40
CA HIS A 36 14.74 -4.52 17.67
C HIS A 36 14.27 -5.74 18.46
N ARG A 37 15.17 -6.30 19.25
CA ARG A 37 14.85 -7.45 20.09
C ARG A 37 15.15 -7.14 21.53
N ASN A 38 14.33 -7.69 22.43
CA ASN A 38 14.56 -7.51 23.85
C ASN A 38 15.61 -8.53 24.35
N SER A 39 15.90 -8.49 25.65
CA SER A 39 16.93 -9.35 26.24
C SER A 39 16.58 -10.83 26.11
N SER A 40 15.31 -11.16 25.95
CA SER A 40 14.87 -12.55 25.78
C SER A 40 14.91 -13.00 24.33
N GLY A 41 15.32 -12.13 23.41
CA GLY A 41 15.40 -12.46 22.00
C GLY A 41 14.10 -12.29 21.24
N ASN A 42 13.05 -11.83 21.89
CA ASN A 42 11.76 -11.59 21.23
C ASN A 42 11.76 -10.23 20.55
N ARG A 43 11.00 -10.13 19.46
CA ARG A 43 10.84 -8.85 18.75
C ARG A 43 10.20 -7.82 19.66
N ASP A 44 10.76 -6.63 19.64
CA ASP A 44 10.35 -5.54 20.51
C ASP A 44 10.25 -4.30 19.64
N PHE A 45 9.06 -4.08 19.06
CA PHE A 45 8.85 -3.05 18.04
C PHE A 45 8.87 -1.67 18.66
N THR A 46 9.91 -0.91 18.34
CA THR A 46 10.01 0.49 18.75
C THR A 46 9.08 1.34 17.87
N ASP A 47 8.94 2.63 18.21
CA ASP A 47 8.18 3.55 17.39
C ASP A 47 8.72 3.59 15.95
N GLU A 48 10.05 3.55 15.82
CA GLU A 48 10.67 3.53 14.49
C GLU A 48 10.31 2.25 13.73
N ASP A 49 10.37 1.11 14.41
CA ASP A 49 9.98 -0.16 13.79
C ASP A 49 8.54 -0.12 13.33
N CYS A 50 7.66 0.42 14.16
CA CYS A 50 6.25 0.55 13.83
C CYS A 50 6.04 1.47 12.63
N GLY A 51 6.81 2.56 12.56
CA GLY A 51 6.75 3.47 11.43
C GLY A 51 7.08 2.77 10.12
N TRP A 52 8.08 1.88 10.13
CA TRP A 52 8.42 1.10 8.95
C TRP A 52 7.29 0.15 8.55
N VAL A 53 6.69 -0.52 9.53
CA VAL A 53 5.58 -1.45 9.25
C VAL A 53 4.44 -0.69 8.60
N GLU A 54 4.07 0.45 9.17
CA GLU A 54 2.97 1.27 8.65
C GLU A 54 3.27 1.76 7.24
N PHE A 55 4.48 2.27 7.02
CA PHE A 55 4.90 2.78 5.71
C PHE A 55 4.81 1.67 4.65
N ILE A 56 5.38 0.50 4.95
CA ILE A 56 5.38 -0.60 3.98
C ILE A 56 3.97 -1.10 3.72
N LYS A 57 3.14 -1.20 4.74
CA LYS A 57 1.75 -1.58 4.54
C LYS A 57 1.07 -0.64 3.56
N CYS A 58 1.24 0.66 3.76
CA CYS A 58 0.63 1.67 2.91
C CYS A 58 1.14 1.55 1.47
N MET A 59 2.45 1.45 1.30
CA MET A 59 3.05 1.37 -0.04
C MET A 59 2.64 0.10 -0.76
N ARG A 60 2.59 -1.02 -0.06
CA ARG A 60 2.18 -2.29 -0.67
C ARG A 60 0.70 -2.26 -1.06
N ASN A 61 -0.13 -1.64 -0.23
CA ASN A 61 -1.55 -1.50 -0.56
C ASN A 61 -1.76 -0.66 -1.81
N ALA A 62 -0.89 0.32 -2.03
CA ALA A 62 -0.94 1.15 -3.23
C ALA A 62 -0.31 0.47 -4.45
N GLY A 63 0.32 -0.68 -4.25
CA GLY A 63 0.87 -1.45 -5.36
C GLY A 63 2.30 -1.10 -5.73
N LEU A 64 3.04 -0.42 -4.86
CA LEU A 64 4.45 -0.16 -5.14
C LEU A 64 5.22 -1.47 -5.16
N SER A 65 6.25 -1.53 -6.00
CA SER A 65 6.97 -2.78 -6.22
C SER A 65 7.77 -3.19 -4.98
N ILE A 66 7.80 -4.50 -4.73
CA ILE A 66 8.57 -5.06 -3.63
C ILE A 66 10.05 -4.74 -3.81
N GLU A 67 10.56 -4.87 -5.04
CA GLU A 67 11.96 -4.61 -5.34
C GLU A 67 12.35 -3.17 -5.01
N ALA A 68 11.52 -2.21 -5.41
CA ALA A 68 11.81 -0.80 -5.13
C ALA A 68 11.84 -0.54 -3.62
N LEU A 69 10.91 -1.14 -2.89
CA LEU A 69 10.85 -0.93 -1.45
C LEU A 69 12.04 -1.59 -0.73
N ILE A 70 12.45 -2.77 -1.18
CA ILE A 70 13.65 -3.42 -0.64
C ILE A 70 14.88 -2.55 -0.90
N ASP A 71 15.00 -2.00 -2.11
CA ASP A 71 16.11 -1.12 -2.45
C ASP A 71 16.12 0.13 -1.56
N TYR A 72 14.93 0.68 -1.32
CA TYR A 72 14.81 1.86 -0.46
C TYR A 72 15.31 1.57 0.95
N VAL A 73 14.89 0.44 1.52
CA VAL A 73 15.33 0.04 2.87
C VAL A 73 16.85 -0.19 2.90
N ALA A 74 17.37 -0.87 1.88
CA ALA A 74 18.80 -1.14 1.80
C ALA A 74 19.61 0.16 1.75
N MET A 75 19.14 1.14 0.96
CA MET A 75 19.80 2.43 0.89
C MET A 75 19.71 3.19 2.21
N PHE A 76 18.54 3.13 2.86
CA PHE A 76 18.37 3.76 4.16
C PHE A 76 19.43 3.24 5.15
N GLN A 77 19.66 1.94 5.12
CA GLN A 77 20.62 1.31 6.02
C GLN A 77 22.06 1.71 5.72
N LYS A 78 22.34 2.13 4.50
CA LYS A 78 23.67 2.64 4.16
C LYS A 78 23.92 4.05 4.67
N GLY A 79 22.87 4.77 5.04
CA GLY A 79 23.00 6.05 5.72
C GLY A 79 22.84 7.26 4.82
N ASP A 80 23.32 8.39 5.32
CA ASP A 80 23.02 9.70 4.75
C ASP A 80 23.56 9.89 3.34
N SER A 81 24.58 9.15 2.94
CA SER A 81 25.11 9.27 1.58
C SER A 81 24.08 8.87 0.52
N THR A 82 23.00 8.21 0.93
CA THR A 82 21.96 7.73 0.01
C THR A 82 20.72 8.61 0.00
N ILE A 83 20.71 9.72 0.71
CA ILE A 83 19.50 10.54 0.84
C ILE A 83 18.97 10.95 -0.53
N GLN A 84 19.83 11.45 -1.41
CA GLN A 84 19.37 11.87 -2.73
C GLN A 84 18.87 10.70 -3.56
N ALA A 85 19.57 9.57 -3.50
CA ALA A 85 19.15 8.36 -4.23
C ALA A 85 17.81 7.86 -3.72
N ARG A 86 17.61 7.90 -2.41
CA ARG A 86 16.33 7.49 -1.82
C ARG A 86 15.19 8.40 -2.27
N LYS A 87 15.45 9.70 -2.28
CA LYS A 87 14.45 10.67 -2.74
C LYS A 87 14.09 10.41 -4.20
N ASN A 88 15.11 10.17 -5.03
CA ASN A 88 14.88 9.91 -6.45
C ASN A 88 14.05 8.65 -6.65
N LEU A 89 14.31 7.63 -5.87
CA LEU A 89 13.53 6.38 -5.96
C LEU A 89 12.07 6.63 -5.58
N LEU A 90 11.83 7.40 -4.52
CA LEU A 90 10.46 7.73 -4.12
C LEU A 90 9.75 8.55 -5.18
N ILE A 91 10.45 9.49 -5.83
CA ILE A 91 9.87 10.28 -6.91
C ILE A 91 9.47 9.36 -8.06
N GLU A 92 10.34 8.43 -8.43
CA GLU A 92 10.04 7.49 -9.50
C GLU A 92 8.80 6.66 -9.17
N GLN A 93 8.72 6.15 -7.94
CA GLN A 93 7.56 5.36 -7.53
C GLN A 93 6.30 6.22 -7.49
N ARG A 94 6.43 7.48 -7.10
CA ARG A 94 5.30 8.40 -7.10
C ARG A 94 4.76 8.61 -8.51
N GLU A 95 5.65 8.78 -9.48
CA GLU A 95 5.22 8.99 -10.87
C GLU A 95 4.50 7.75 -11.41
N LEU A 96 5.00 6.57 -11.08
CA LEU A 96 4.34 5.33 -11.50
C LEU A 96 2.94 5.22 -10.87
N LEU A 97 2.82 5.59 -9.60
CA LEU A 97 1.53 5.58 -8.92
C LEU A 97 0.57 6.60 -9.54
N ALA A 98 1.07 7.80 -9.84
CA ALA A 98 0.25 8.83 -10.45
C ALA A 98 -0.30 8.37 -11.80
N GLU A 99 0.53 7.68 -12.60
CA GLU A 99 0.09 7.14 -13.88
C GLU A 99 -0.97 6.09 -13.68
N LYS A 100 -0.81 5.24 -12.68
CA LYS A 100 -1.77 4.21 -12.34
C LYS A 100 -3.12 4.81 -11.95
N ILE A 101 -3.09 5.86 -11.13
CA ILE A 101 -4.30 6.56 -10.72
C ILE A 101 -5.02 7.16 -11.93
N LYS A 102 -4.25 7.78 -12.83
CA LYS A 102 -4.82 8.34 -14.05
C LYS A 102 -5.54 7.28 -14.86
N ASN A 103 -4.87 6.14 -15.08
CA ASN A 103 -5.45 5.05 -15.86
C ASN A 103 -6.70 4.49 -15.18
N MET A 104 -6.68 4.36 -13.87
CA MET A 104 -7.84 3.86 -13.13
C MET A 104 -8.99 4.84 -13.17
N THR A 105 -8.69 6.14 -13.12
CA THR A 105 -9.72 7.18 -13.22
C THR A 105 -10.39 7.12 -14.59
N GLU A 106 -9.61 6.92 -15.65
CA GLU A 106 -10.16 6.78 -16.99
C GLU A 106 -11.03 5.54 -17.12
N THR A 107 -10.59 4.45 -16.51
CA THR A 107 -11.39 3.22 -16.52
C THR A 107 -12.70 3.41 -15.77
N LEU A 108 -12.66 4.11 -14.64
CA LEU A 108 -13.85 4.41 -13.88
C LEU A 108 -14.84 5.20 -14.73
N ALA A 109 -14.36 6.20 -15.45
CA ALA A 109 -15.21 7.00 -16.34
C ALA A 109 -15.83 6.13 -17.42
N ARG A 110 -15.07 5.18 -17.97
CA ARG A 110 -15.61 4.26 -18.97
C ARG A 110 -16.72 3.39 -18.41
N LEU A 111 -16.53 2.93 -17.17
CA LEU A 111 -17.57 2.14 -16.50
C LEU A 111 -18.84 2.96 -16.30
N ASP A 112 -18.68 4.22 -15.90
CA ASP A 112 -19.83 5.10 -15.72
C ASP A 112 -20.63 5.25 -17.03
N VAL A 113 -19.91 5.47 -18.12
CA VAL A 113 -20.56 5.59 -19.44
C VAL A 113 -21.28 4.28 -19.81
N LYS A 114 -20.61 3.15 -19.54
CA LYS A 114 -21.20 1.85 -19.86
C LYS A 114 -22.49 1.61 -19.07
N ILE A 115 -22.46 1.97 -17.80
CA ILE A 115 -23.62 1.81 -16.92
C ILE A 115 -24.76 2.71 -17.42
N ASP A 116 -24.46 3.95 -17.78
CA ASP A 116 -25.45 4.87 -18.30
C ASP A 116 -26.09 4.31 -19.56
N ARG A 117 -25.33 3.68 -20.43
CA ARG A 117 -25.87 3.08 -21.66
C ARG A 117 -26.82 1.93 -21.35
N TYR A 118 -26.54 1.16 -20.31
CA TYR A 118 -27.50 0.13 -19.92
C TYR A 118 -28.78 0.73 -19.42
N ASP A 119 -28.72 1.81 -18.67
CA ASP A 119 -29.90 2.50 -18.19
C ASP A 119 -30.73 3.03 -19.36
N GLU A 120 -30.06 3.63 -20.35
CA GLU A 120 -30.73 4.13 -21.55
C GLU A 120 -31.39 2.99 -22.30
N LYS A 121 -30.70 1.90 -22.51
CA LYS A 121 -31.24 0.74 -23.20
C LYS A 121 -32.41 0.15 -22.47
N PHE A 122 -32.35 0.12 -21.15
CA PHE A 122 -33.45 -0.39 -20.35
C PHE A 122 -34.69 0.46 -20.53
N VAL A 123 -34.53 1.77 -20.47
CA VAL A 123 -35.66 2.71 -20.64
C VAL A 123 -36.27 2.57 -22.02
N ILE A 124 -35.46 2.53 -23.06
CA ILE A 124 -35.92 2.38 -24.43
C ILE A 124 -36.69 1.08 -24.61
N LYS A 125 -36.12 0.00 -24.09
CA LYS A 125 -36.79 -1.30 -24.19
C LYS A 125 -38.12 -1.30 -23.46
N GLU A 126 -38.15 -0.72 -22.30
CA GLU A 126 -39.37 -0.66 -21.51
C GLU A 126 -40.44 0.16 -22.23
N GLN A 127 -40.05 1.30 -22.80
CA GLN A 127 -40.97 2.13 -23.56
C GLN A 127 -41.50 1.40 -24.80
N GLY A 128 -40.62 0.66 -25.46
CA GLY A 128 -41.00 -0.14 -26.59
C GLY A 128 -42.06 -1.18 -26.26
N LEU A 129 -41.90 -1.80 -25.12
CA LEU A 129 -42.85 -2.82 -24.68
C LEU A 129 -44.18 -2.21 -24.31
N SER A 130 -44.19 -1.03 -23.72
CA SER A 130 -45.41 -0.42 -23.28
C SER A 130 -46.06 0.42 -24.39
N GLY A 131 -45.28 0.94 -25.29
CA GLY A 131 -45.75 1.78 -26.34
C GLY A 131 -46.10 1.08 -27.61
N LYS A 132 -45.80 -0.11 -27.81
CA LYS A 132 -45.91 -0.68 -28.89
C LYS A 132 -46.04 -1.77 -29.11
N ASN A 133 -46.08 -1.91 -28.88
CA ASN A 133 -45.97 -2.61 -28.92
C ASN A 133 -45.48 -2.94 -29.87
N LYS A 134 -45.15 -2.78 -30.12
CA LYS A 134 -44.42 -2.80 -30.94
C LYS A 134 -43.91 -3.65 -31.16
#